data_6c8a444f85101e3da0e98cebb9c9cec8
#
_entry.id   6c8a444f85101e3da0e98cebb9c9cec8
#
_cell.length_a   1.000
_cell.length_b   1.000
_cell.length_c   1.000
_cell.angle_alpha   90.00
_cell.angle_beta   90.00
_cell.angle_gamma   90.00
#
_symmetry.space_group_name_H-M   'P 1'
#
loop_
_entity.id
_entity.type
_entity.pdbx_description
1 polymer ?
#
loop_
_entity_poly.entity_id
_entity_poly.type
_entity_poly.pdbx_seq_one_letter_code
_entity_poly.pdbx_strand_id
1 'polypeptide(L)'
;IAAYPLANRDFVFRKFWMFMIVVTMFLNPGIIPNYLIVQQLGLIDTVWALVIPNAIWTFELIILKTFYENMSSQIREAALIDGASEFRILFSIVLPLSKPALASIGLFYFMGHWNSFFLPMIYLNDQMMYPLQVVLRGMLIFNEGNNAGLVDAAALAPQAKKNATIVLSMIPVLLVYPFAQKY
;
A
#
# COMPACT_ATOMS: atom_id res chain seq x y z
N ILE A 1 1.90 -13.85 0.83
CA ILE A 1 2.65 -14.97 1.44
C ILE A 1 2.23 -15.14 2.91
N ALA A 2 2.33 -14.11 3.77
CA ALA A 2 2.03 -14.23 5.22
C ALA A 2 0.59 -14.70 5.54
N ALA A 3 -0.40 -14.32 4.73
CA ALA A 3 -1.79 -14.70 4.93
C ALA A 3 -2.07 -16.21 4.74
N TYR A 4 -1.27 -16.89 3.92
CA TYR A 4 -1.47 -18.31 3.60
C TYR A 4 -1.27 -19.24 4.81
N PRO A 5 -0.12 -19.24 5.50
CA PRO A 5 0.04 -20.06 6.69
C PRO A 5 -0.96 -19.70 7.80
N LEU A 6 -1.31 -18.41 7.93
CA LEU A 6 -2.31 -17.97 8.92
C LEU A 6 -3.74 -18.44 8.61
N ALA A 7 -4.05 -18.75 7.35
CA ALA A 7 -5.33 -19.35 6.97
C ALA A 7 -5.38 -20.85 7.28
N ASN A 8 -4.23 -21.52 7.32
CA ASN A 8 -4.18 -22.95 7.61
C ASN A 8 -4.45 -23.24 9.09
N ARG A 9 -5.38 -24.17 9.38
CA ARG A 9 -5.73 -24.56 10.75
C ARG A 9 -4.62 -25.30 11.48
N ASP A 10 -3.77 -26.00 10.73
CA ASP A 10 -2.68 -26.83 11.26
C ASP A 10 -1.40 -26.01 11.53
N PHE A 11 -1.43 -24.69 11.24
CA PHE A 11 -0.25 -23.84 11.44
C PHE A 11 0.05 -23.65 12.93
N VAL A 12 1.28 -23.98 13.31
CA VAL A 12 1.76 -23.94 14.71
C VAL A 12 1.67 -22.50 15.26
N PHE A 13 1.09 -22.37 16.44
CA PHE A 13 0.87 -21.09 17.11
C PHE A 13 0.05 -20.05 16.30
N ARG A 14 -0.80 -20.48 15.37
CA ARG A 14 -1.64 -19.62 14.54
C ARG A 14 -2.35 -18.51 15.33
N LYS A 15 -2.98 -18.86 16.47
CA LYS A 15 -3.72 -17.90 17.32
C LYS A 15 -2.79 -16.84 17.90
N PHE A 16 -1.58 -17.23 18.30
CA PHE A 16 -0.60 -16.30 18.85
C PHE A 16 -0.11 -15.31 17.77
N TRP A 17 0.26 -15.80 16.60
CA TRP A 17 0.70 -14.92 15.50
C TRP A 17 -0.43 -13.98 15.05
N MET A 18 -1.66 -14.50 14.96
CA MET A 18 -2.80 -13.68 14.60
C MET A 18 -3.07 -12.60 15.66
N PHE A 19 -2.97 -12.95 16.94
CA PHE A 19 -3.10 -11.98 18.04
C PHE A 19 -2.02 -10.89 17.94
N MET A 20 -0.75 -11.27 17.73
CA MET A 20 0.35 -10.31 17.57
C MET A 20 0.08 -9.34 16.41
N ILE A 21 -0.34 -9.84 15.26
CA ILE A 21 -0.64 -9.02 14.10
C ILE A 21 -1.81 -8.05 14.38
N VAL A 22 -2.88 -8.53 15.01
CA VAL A 22 -4.03 -7.69 15.35
C VAL A 22 -3.65 -6.62 16.38
N VAL A 23 -2.81 -6.94 17.34
CA VAL A 23 -2.31 -5.97 18.34
C VAL A 23 -1.57 -4.81 17.66
N THR A 24 -0.80 -5.05 16.59
CA THR A 24 -0.13 -3.96 15.85
C THR A 24 -1.11 -2.95 15.23
N MET A 25 -2.33 -3.35 14.95
CA MET A 25 -3.36 -2.45 14.42
C MET A 25 -3.81 -1.41 15.46
N PHE A 26 -3.81 -1.79 16.74
CA PHE A 26 -4.21 -0.91 17.84
C PHE A 26 -3.03 -0.12 18.44
N LEU A 27 -1.82 -0.67 18.34
CA LEU A 27 -0.61 -0.03 18.83
C LEU A 27 0.02 0.82 17.72
N ASN A 28 -0.38 2.09 17.67
CA ASN A 28 0.29 3.04 16.79
C ASN A 28 1.32 3.84 17.61
N PRO A 29 2.62 3.58 17.43
CA PRO A 29 3.67 4.29 18.18
C PRO A 29 3.80 5.76 17.80
N GLY A 30 3.14 6.19 16.73
CA GLY A 30 3.26 7.55 16.20
C GLY A 30 4.45 7.71 15.25
N ILE A 31 4.64 8.95 14.80
CA ILE A 31 5.60 9.26 13.74
C ILE A 31 7.04 9.21 14.24
N ILE A 32 7.29 9.76 15.44
CA ILE A 32 8.65 9.90 15.97
C ILE A 32 9.34 8.55 16.17
N PRO A 33 8.76 7.57 16.88
CA PRO A 33 9.37 6.25 17.01
C PRO A 33 9.58 5.55 15.66
N ASN A 34 8.62 5.65 14.74
CA ASN A 34 8.76 5.07 13.41
C ASN A 34 9.92 5.71 12.63
N TYR A 35 10.06 7.04 12.69
CA TYR A 35 11.17 7.74 12.06
C TYR A 35 12.52 7.28 12.61
N LEU A 36 12.65 7.18 13.93
CA LEU A 36 13.89 6.74 14.58
C LEU A 36 14.28 5.32 14.17
N ILE A 37 13.31 4.40 14.07
CA ILE A 37 13.57 3.04 13.60
C ILE A 37 14.06 3.06 12.14
N VAL A 38 13.38 3.77 11.25
CA VAL A 38 13.75 3.88 9.84
C VAL A 38 15.15 4.49 9.69
N GLN A 39 15.47 5.50 10.52
CA GLN A 39 16.79 6.13 10.57
C GLN A 39 17.88 5.16 11.08
N GLN A 40 17.63 4.43 12.16
CA GLN A 40 18.56 3.44 12.70
C GLN A 40 18.85 2.31 11.71
N LEU A 41 17.88 1.93 10.90
CA LEU A 41 18.03 0.95 9.82
C LEU A 41 18.77 1.50 8.58
N GLY A 42 19.14 2.79 8.58
CA GLY A 42 19.82 3.43 7.45
C GLY A 42 18.96 3.55 6.19
N LEU A 43 17.63 3.55 6.33
CA LEU A 43 16.69 3.56 5.20
C LEU A 43 16.29 4.99 4.79
N ILE A 44 16.60 6.01 5.58
CA ILE A 44 16.31 7.42 5.24
C ILE A 44 16.90 7.76 3.88
N ASP A 45 16.17 8.55 3.10
CA ASP A 45 16.50 8.96 1.75
C ASP A 45 16.62 7.79 0.76
N THR A 46 15.82 6.75 0.99
CA THR A 46 15.67 5.62 0.06
C THR A 46 14.21 5.27 -0.15
N VAL A 47 13.87 4.68 -1.28
CA VAL A 47 12.52 4.16 -1.58
C VAL A 47 12.10 3.09 -0.54
N TRP A 48 13.07 2.36 0.02
CA TRP A 48 12.83 1.33 1.03
C TRP A 48 12.25 1.87 2.33
N ALA A 49 12.51 3.14 2.69
CA ALA A 49 11.88 3.80 3.82
C ALA A 49 10.35 3.87 3.70
N LEU A 50 9.82 3.88 2.49
CA LEU A 50 8.38 3.91 2.23
C LEU A 50 7.78 2.51 2.14
N VAL A 51 8.55 1.54 1.64
CA VAL A 51 8.06 0.19 1.35
C VAL A 51 8.11 -0.71 2.57
N ILE A 52 9.27 -0.78 3.27
CA ILE A 52 9.49 -1.76 4.34
C ILE A 52 8.56 -1.54 5.54
N PRO A 53 8.40 -0.33 6.09
CA PRO A 53 7.50 -0.11 7.23
C PRO A 53 6.03 -0.39 6.90
N ASN A 54 5.65 -0.24 5.63
CA ASN A 54 4.29 -0.40 5.13
C ASN A 54 4.10 -1.69 4.31
N ALA A 55 5.03 -2.65 4.40
CA ALA A 55 4.99 -3.88 3.60
C ALA A 55 3.79 -4.77 3.93
N ILE A 56 3.30 -4.72 5.17
CA ILE A 56 2.13 -5.49 5.61
C ILE A 56 1.13 -4.55 6.27
N TRP A 57 -0.01 -4.39 5.65
CA TRP A 57 -1.16 -3.74 6.26
C TRP A 57 -2.05 -4.80 6.89
N THR A 58 -2.28 -4.68 8.17
CA THR A 58 -2.97 -5.71 8.96
C THR A 58 -4.38 -5.98 8.46
N PHE A 59 -5.11 -4.94 8.04
CA PHE A 59 -6.47 -5.09 7.53
C PHE A 59 -6.51 -5.92 6.25
N GLU A 60 -5.66 -5.60 5.27
CA GLU A 60 -5.56 -6.33 4.00
C GLU A 60 -5.06 -7.76 4.19
N LEU A 61 -4.17 -7.97 5.15
CA LEU A 61 -3.72 -9.32 5.52
C LEU A 61 -4.89 -10.15 6.08
N ILE A 62 -5.74 -9.57 6.93
CA ILE A 62 -6.92 -10.25 7.49
C ILE A 62 -7.92 -10.59 6.38
N ILE A 63 -8.18 -9.67 5.45
CA ILE A 63 -9.05 -9.92 4.29
C ILE A 63 -8.53 -11.10 3.48
N LEU A 64 -7.24 -11.08 3.12
CA LEU A 64 -6.64 -12.15 2.32
C LEU A 64 -6.63 -13.49 3.06
N LYS A 65 -6.33 -13.48 4.34
CA LYS A 65 -6.40 -14.66 5.20
C LYS A 65 -7.81 -15.24 5.22
N THR A 66 -8.83 -14.41 5.40
CA THR A 66 -10.24 -14.85 5.40
C THR A 66 -10.65 -15.39 4.04
N PHE A 67 -10.18 -14.79 2.94
CA PHE A 67 -10.39 -15.33 1.61
C PHE A 67 -9.81 -16.74 1.48
N TYR A 68 -8.57 -16.96 1.94
CA TYR A 68 -7.93 -18.29 1.91
C TYR A 68 -8.63 -19.30 2.81
N GLU A 69 -9.17 -18.90 3.97
CA GLU A 69 -9.96 -19.78 4.85
C GLU A 69 -11.25 -20.28 4.21
N ASN A 70 -11.86 -19.45 3.35
CA ASN A 70 -13.08 -19.80 2.61
C ASN A 70 -12.81 -20.63 1.34
N MET A 71 -11.54 -20.81 0.95
CA MET A 71 -11.20 -21.76 -0.11
C MET A 71 -11.42 -23.18 0.36
N SER A 72 -11.90 -24.03 -0.56
CA SER A 72 -12.14 -25.44 -0.24
C SER A 72 -10.87 -26.14 0.25
N SER A 73 -10.91 -26.70 1.47
CA SER A 73 -9.83 -27.50 2.02
C SER A 73 -9.51 -28.72 1.16
N GLN A 74 -10.51 -29.25 0.45
CA GLN A 74 -10.39 -30.41 -0.44
C GLN A 74 -9.34 -30.20 -1.53
N ILE A 75 -9.21 -28.98 -2.06
CA ILE A 75 -8.20 -28.67 -3.08
C ILE A 75 -6.79 -28.83 -2.51
N ARG A 76 -6.56 -28.36 -1.29
CA ARG A 76 -5.27 -28.50 -0.61
C ARG A 76 -5.00 -29.95 -0.24
N GLU A 77 -5.99 -30.67 0.31
CA GLU A 77 -5.89 -32.05 0.71
C GLU A 77 -5.57 -32.95 -0.51
N ALA A 78 -6.26 -32.78 -1.63
CA ALA A 78 -5.98 -33.51 -2.87
C ALA A 78 -4.54 -33.28 -3.35
N ALA A 79 -4.08 -32.02 -3.34
CA ALA A 79 -2.71 -31.69 -3.75
C ALA A 79 -1.65 -32.30 -2.81
N LEU A 80 -1.93 -32.39 -1.51
CA LEU A 80 -1.04 -33.06 -0.55
C LEU A 80 -0.97 -34.58 -0.79
N ILE A 81 -2.10 -35.23 -1.13
CA ILE A 81 -2.15 -36.65 -1.50
C ILE A 81 -1.32 -36.89 -2.76
N ASP A 82 -1.34 -35.95 -3.72
CA ASP A 82 -0.52 -35.98 -4.94
C ASP A 82 0.96 -35.66 -4.68
N GLY A 83 1.37 -35.49 -3.41
CA GLY A 83 2.75 -35.25 -3.01
C GLY A 83 3.25 -33.82 -3.27
N ALA A 84 2.36 -32.86 -3.49
CA ALA A 84 2.76 -31.46 -3.66
C ALA A 84 3.24 -30.86 -2.34
N SER A 85 4.37 -30.14 -2.37
CA SER A 85 4.83 -29.36 -1.22
C SER A 85 3.94 -28.13 -1.00
N GLU A 86 3.91 -27.59 0.23
CA GLU A 86 3.14 -26.39 0.58
C GLU A 86 3.48 -25.18 -0.32
N PHE A 87 4.76 -25.01 -0.67
CA PHE A 87 5.17 -23.97 -1.62
C PHE A 87 4.57 -24.18 -3.00
N ARG A 88 4.56 -25.42 -3.49
CA ARG A 88 3.94 -25.74 -4.78
C ARG A 88 2.44 -25.50 -4.76
N ILE A 89 1.77 -25.86 -3.68
CA ILE A 89 0.34 -25.59 -3.49
C ILE A 89 0.08 -24.07 -3.52
N LEU A 90 0.87 -23.29 -2.76
CA LEU A 90 0.72 -21.84 -2.72
C LEU A 90 0.88 -21.22 -4.11
N PHE A 91 1.98 -21.49 -4.81
CA PHE A 91 2.31 -20.80 -6.06
C PHE A 91 1.53 -21.33 -7.27
N SER A 92 1.25 -22.64 -7.33
CA SER A 92 0.61 -23.26 -8.50
C SER A 92 -0.91 -23.36 -8.40
N ILE A 93 -1.48 -23.32 -7.18
CA ILE A 93 -2.92 -23.50 -6.97
C ILE A 93 -3.54 -22.26 -6.30
N VAL A 94 -3.08 -21.92 -5.10
CA VAL A 94 -3.72 -20.89 -4.28
C VAL A 94 -3.60 -19.51 -4.90
N LEU A 95 -2.41 -19.08 -5.31
CA LEU A 95 -2.20 -17.76 -5.92
C LEU A 95 -2.97 -17.58 -7.23
N PRO A 96 -2.99 -18.55 -8.18
CA PRO A 96 -3.81 -18.42 -9.37
C PRO A 96 -5.32 -18.32 -9.10
N LEU A 97 -5.83 -19.10 -8.15
CA LEU A 97 -7.25 -19.06 -7.75
C LEU A 97 -7.61 -17.77 -7.00
N SER A 98 -6.62 -17.12 -6.40
CA SER A 98 -6.80 -15.89 -5.61
C SER A 98 -6.60 -14.60 -6.41
N LYS A 99 -6.45 -14.67 -7.73
CA LYS A 99 -6.24 -13.49 -8.59
C LYS A 99 -7.23 -12.34 -8.31
N PRO A 100 -8.55 -12.57 -8.15
CA PRO A 100 -9.50 -11.49 -7.85
C PRO A 100 -9.22 -10.82 -6.51
N ALA A 101 -8.96 -11.60 -5.46
CA ALA A 101 -8.65 -11.06 -4.14
C ALA A 101 -7.31 -10.31 -4.14
N LEU A 102 -6.30 -10.85 -4.83
CA LEU A 102 -5.00 -10.21 -4.97
C LEU A 102 -5.07 -8.92 -5.78
N ALA A 103 -5.89 -8.87 -6.83
CA ALA A 103 -6.12 -7.66 -7.61
C ALA A 103 -6.77 -6.56 -6.75
N SER A 104 -7.78 -6.90 -5.95
CA SER A 104 -8.45 -5.97 -5.04
C SER A 104 -7.49 -5.43 -3.97
N ILE A 105 -6.73 -6.30 -3.31
CA ILE A 105 -5.74 -5.91 -2.31
C ILE A 105 -4.62 -5.09 -2.94
N GLY A 106 -4.14 -5.50 -4.12
CA GLY A 106 -3.15 -4.74 -4.88
C GLY A 106 -3.62 -3.33 -5.22
N LEU A 107 -4.90 -3.15 -5.53
CA LEU A 107 -5.50 -1.84 -5.74
C LEU A 107 -5.48 -1.00 -4.46
N PHE A 108 -5.81 -1.56 -3.29
CA PHE A 108 -5.73 -0.83 -2.02
C PHE A 108 -4.30 -0.36 -1.72
N TYR A 109 -3.31 -1.24 -1.88
CA TYR A 109 -1.90 -0.86 -1.74
C TYR A 109 -1.49 0.22 -2.73
N PHE A 110 -1.86 0.07 -4.02
CA PHE A 110 -1.59 1.06 -5.05
C PHE A 110 -2.18 2.43 -4.67
N MET A 111 -3.47 2.47 -4.31
CA MET A 111 -4.14 3.73 -3.95
C MET A 111 -3.56 4.35 -2.68
N GLY A 112 -3.22 3.55 -1.68
CA GLY A 112 -2.61 4.04 -0.45
C GLY A 112 -1.23 4.67 -0.68
N HIS A 113 -0.38 4.02 -1.47
CA HIS A 113 0.93 4.57 -1.83
C HIS A 113 0.82 5.74 -2.81
N TRP A 114 -0.10 5.68 -3.78
CA TRP A 114 -0.34 6.79 -4.71
C TRP A 114 -0.75 8.08 -3.99
N ASN A 115 -1.61 7.97 -2.98
CA ASN A 115 -2.09 9.12 -2.22
C ASN A 115 -1.15 9.53 -1.07
N SER A 116 -0.07 8.79 -0.83
CA SER A 116 0.88 9.09 0.23
C SER A 116 1.72 10.31 -0.13
N PHE A 117 1.70 11.31 0.75
CA PHE A 117 2.55 12.50 0.62
C PHE A 117 3.36 12.76 1.90
N PHE A 118 2.79 12.43 3.07
CA PHE A 118 3.34 12.82 4.35
C PHE A 118 4.60 12.03 4.72
N LEU A 119 4.55 10.70 4.61
CA LEU A 119 5.71 9.85 4.88
C LEU A 119 6.86 10.08 3.88
N PRO A 120 6.61 10.17 2.56
CA PRO A 120 7.65 10.58 1.62
C PRO A 120 8.30 11.92 1.95
N MET A 121 7.53 12.91 2.38
CA MET A 121 8.06 14.23 2.76
C MET A 121 8.98 14.18 3.99
N ILE A 122 8.77 13.19 4.89
CA ILE A 122 9.59 13.04 6.10
C ILE A 122 10.82 12.16 5.85
N TYR A 123 10.68 11.10 5.04
CA TYR A 123 11.72 10.10 4.86
C TYR A 123 12.67 10.38 3.69
N LEU A 124 12.26 11.17 2.69
CA LEU A 124 13.06 11.49 1.52
C LEU A 124 13.58 12.92 1.63
N ASN A 125 14.86 13.11 1.34
CA ASN A 125 15.50 14.42 1.25
C ASN A 125 15.74 14.82 -0.21
N ASP A 126 16.01 13.84 -1.08
CA ASP A 126 16.21 14.09 -2.50
C ASP A 126 14.87 14.36 -3.20
N GLN A 127 14.72 15.56 -3.75
CA GLN A 127 13.53 16.00 -4.47
C GLN A 127 13.28 15.17 -5.75
N MET A 128 14.30 14.53 -6.33
CA MET A 128 14.15 13.68 -7.49
C MET A 128 13.41 12.36 -7.18
N MET A 129 13.37 11.96 -5.89
CA MET A 129 12.64 10.78 -5.42
C MET A 129 11.23 11.09 -4.94
N TYR A 130 10.81 12.37 -4.95
CA TYR A 130 9.49 12.75 -4.45
C TYR A 130 8.36 12.16 -5.31
N PRO A 131 7.39 11.46 -4.70
CA PRO A 131 6.16 11.08 -5.37
C PRO A 131 5.39 12.30 -5.87
N LEU A 132 4.59 12.11 -6.91
CA LEU A 132 3.79 13.17 -7.53
C LEU A 132 2.96 13.96 -6.51
N GLN A 133 2.40 13.29 -5.49
CA GLN A 133 1.56 13.93 -4.47
C GLN A 133 2.34 14.94 -3.60
N VAL A 134 3.61 14.70 -3.32
CA VAL A 134 4.47 15.65 -2.59
C VAL A 134 4.70 16.91 -3.43
N VAL A 135 5.02 16.72 -4.72
CA VAL A 135 5.25 17.82 -5.66
C VAL A 135 3.98 18.66 -5.84
N LEU A 136 2.84 18.00 -6.05
CA LEU A 136 1.53 18.67 -6.18
C LEU A 136 1.21 19.52 -4.94
N ARG A 137 1.38 18.94 -3.74
CA ARG A 137 1.12 19.65 -2.51
C ARG A 137 2.05 20.86 -2.32
N GLY A 138 3.32 20.71 -2.69
CA GLY A 138 4.26 21.84 -2.72
C GLY A 138 3.75 22.96 -3.62
N MET A 139 3.32 22.66 -4.83
CA MET A 139 2.76 23.66 -5.76
C MET A 139 1.47 24.33 -5.21
N LEU A 140 0.64 23.58 -4.47
CA LEU A 140 -0.59 24.11 -3.86
C LEU A 140 -0.26 25.13 -2.76
N ILE A 141 0.66 24.80 -1.86
CA ILE A 141 1.01 25.63 -0.70
C ILE A 141 1.76 26.90 -1.13
N PHE A 142 2.72 26.78 -2.07
CA PHE A 142 3.48 27.93 -2.56
C PHE A 142 2.61 28.99 -3.23
N ASN A 143 1.54 28.57 -3.93
CA ASN A 143 0.62 29.50 -4.58
C ASN A 143 -0.36 30.21 -3.61
N GLU A 144 -0.68 29.60 -2.49
CA GLU A 144 -1.54 30.24 -1.47
C GLU A 144 -0.80 31.36 -0.72
N GLY A 145 0.51 31.23 -0.51
CA GLY A 145 1.33 32.26 0.15
C GLY A 145 1.56 33.53 -0.68
N ASN A 146 1.56 33.42 -2.01
CA ASN A 146 1.83 34.53 -2.90
C ASN A 146 0.59 35.30 -3.39
N ASN A 147 -0.62 34.76 -3.21
CA ASN A 147 -1.87 35.37 -3.70
C ASN A 147 -2.59 36.25 -2.70
N ALA A 148 -1.98 36.58 -1.56
CA ALA A 148 -2.62 37.38 -0.51
C ALA A 148 -2.76 38.88 -0.84
N GLY A 149 -2.47 39.34 -2.06
CA GLY A 149 -2.47 40.79 -2.28
C GLY A 149 -2.79 41.36 -3.68
N LEU A 150 -2.83 40.58 -4.76
CA LEU A 150 -2.99 41.17 -6.10
C LEU A 150 -3.99 40.37 -6.96
N VAL A 151 -5.16 40.98 -7.22
CA VAL A 151 -6.16 40.49 -8.16
C VAL A 151 -5.83 41.02 -9.56
N ASP A 152 -4.78 40.51 -10.19
CA ASP A 152 -4.46 40.82 -11.58
C ASP A 152 -4.72 39.63 -12.50
N ALA A 153 -5.07 39.89 -13.74
CA ALA A 153 -5.32 38.86 -14.76
C ALA A 153 -4.12 37.90 -14.94
N ALA A 154 -2.91 38.29 -14.54
CA ALA A 154 -1.73 37.44 -14.46
C ALA A 154 -1.85 36.33 -13.37
N ALA A 155 -2.74 36.48 -12.40
CA ALA A 155 -2.99 35.47 -11.36
C ALA A 155 -3.81 34.27 -11.84
N LEU A 156 -4.46 34.36 -13.00
CA LEU A 156 -5.22 33.24 -13.60
C LEU A 156 -4.31 32.12 -14.15
N ALA A 157 -3.14 32.47 -14.63
CA ALA A 157 -2.19 31.51 -15.20
C ALA A 157 -1.64 30.47 -14.14
N PRO A 158 -1.26 30.89 -12.93
CA PRO A 158 -0.89 29.97 -11.85
C PRO A 158 -2.05 29.06 -11.44
N GLN A 159 -3.28 29.62 -11.34
CA GLN A 159 -4.46 28.84 -10.97
C GLN A 159 -4.84 27.81 -12.05
N ALA A 160 -4.77 28.18 -13.32
CA ALA A 160 -5.02 27.27 -14.43
C ALA A 160 -3.99 26.13 -14.46
N LYS A 161 -2.70 26.41 -14.23
CA LYS A 161 -1.65 25.37 -14.11
C LYS A 161 -1.93 24.43 -12.93
N LYS A 162 -2.31 24.96 -11.76
CA LYS A 162 -2.70 24.20 -10.58
C LYS A 162 -3.83 23.21 -10.91
N ASN A 163 -4.92 23.71 -11.50
CA ASN A 163 -6.07 22.88 -11.87
C ASN A 163 -5.71 21.82 -12.91
N ALA A 164 -4.94 22.16 -13.92
CA ALA A 164 -4.47 21.24 -14.95
C ALA A 164 -3.58 20.12 -14.33
N THR A 165 -2.70 20.45 -13.42
CA THR A 165 -1.84 19.47 -12.76
C THR A 165 -2.63 18.52 -11.87
N ILE A 166 -3.66 19.01 -11.16
CA ILE A 166 -4.56 18.16 -10.37
C ILE A 166 -5.30 17.18 -11.29
N VAL A 167 -5.86 17.65 -12.40
CA VAL A 167 -6.57 16.79 -13.37
C VAL A 167 -5.62 15.74 -13.96
N LEU A 168 -4.41 16.14 -14.37
CA LEU A 168 -3.40 15.22 -14.90
C LEU A 168 -3.00 14.14 -13.89
N SER A 169 -2.94 14.49 -12.60
CA SER A 169 -2.63 13.52 -11.54
C SER A 169 -3.71 12.46 -11.31
N MET A 170 -4.94 12.70 -11.73
CA MET A 170 -6.03 11.72 -11.64
C MET A 170 -5.99 10.69 -12.77
N ILE A 171 -5.36 11.00 -13.90
CA ILE A 171 -5.36 10.13 -15.10
C ILE A 171 -4.82 8.72 -14.79
N PRO A 172 -3.66 8.53 -14.13
CA PRO A 172 -3.17 7.18 -13.84
C PRO A 172 -4.13 6.35 -12.99
N VAL A 173 -4.80 6.98 -12.02
CA VAL A 173 -5.80 6.31 -11.17
C VAL A 173 -7.02 5.90 -11.98
N LEU A 174 -7.53 6.80 -12.83
CA LEU A 174 -8.66 6.54 -13.72
C LEU A 174 -8.38 5.43 -14.72
N LEU A 175 -7.13 5.28 -15.17
CA LEU A 175 -6.72 4.20 -16.07
C LEU A 175 -6.61 2.85 -15.36
N VAL A 176 -6.13 2.82 -14.12
CA VAL A 176 -5.97 1.57 -13.34
C VAL A 176 -7.32 1.01 -12.88
N TYR A 177 -8.28 1.89 -12.55
CA TYR A 177 -9.57 1.50 -11.98
C TYR A 177 -10.37 0.50 -12.86
N PRO A 178 -10.56 0.68 -14.17
CA PRO A 178 -11.29 -0.27 -15.00
C PRO A 178 -10.62 -1.64 -15.10
N PHE A 179 -9.28 -1.68 -15.04
CA PHE A 179 -8.55 -2.96 -15.03
C PHE A 179 -8.75 -3.72 -13.70
N ALA A 180 -8.75 -3.01 -12.59
CA ALA A 180 -9.01 -3.62 -11.29
C ALA A 180 -10.47 -4.07 -11.12
N GLN A 181 -11.43 -3.31 -11.70
CA GLN A 181 -12.85 -3.64 -11.63
C GLN A 181 -13.23 -4.90 -12.43
N LYS A 182 -12.43 -5.27 -13.41
CA LYS A 182 -12.67 -6.46 -14.25
C LYS A 182 -12.45 -7.77 -13.50
N TYR A 183 -11.71 -7.76 -12.41
CA TYR A 183 -11.38 -8.94 -11.58
C TYR A 183 -12.13 -8.92 -10.26
#